data_b723e086db8425d8ef90d4e046c0f01c
#
_entry.id   b723e086db8425d8ef90d4e046c0f01c
#
_cell.length_a   1.000
_cell.length_b   1.000
_cell.length_c   1.000
_cell.angle_alpha   90.00
_cell.angle_beta   90.00
_cell.angle_gamma   90.00
#
_symmetry.space_group_name_H-M   'P 1'
#
loop_
_entity.id
_entity.type
_entity.pdbx_description
1 polymer ?
#
loop_
_entity_poly.entity_id
_entity_poly.type
_entity_poly.pdbx_seq_one_letter_code
_entity_poly.pdbx_strand_id
1 'polypeptide(L)'
;MHRAQTLALLLAAGLLCSGCSSGTISSNYRPVEDLTLVQTIGVDRAPEGVCLSASTGRVGENEPPQRMTQTGETVLAALDRLQDRTPNAELFYAQTSYLLLGEEAAAAGELAPLLDFIARNPDMRLSAPLFLVRGATAQQAVMETGDDKTDVTEALAALEKDITLDGTSHAFSCTDVARALAGSGCAAVGAVECVRTPEEEGGKLALAPAGYAIFRNGSYAGSIEPETARGASMLLGAAGHGNLAVTDGDGGTVMLTLDTCKAGFRPVWDSDGALARVDVTLKLRAGIAELRVPRRITARAYQEELNAALAALVTGWAEDVIAVSQTLGADF
;
A
#
# COMPACT_ATOMS: atom_id res chain seq x y z
N MET A 1 -36.88 -50.17 -37.88
CA MET A 1 -35.82 -49.88 -36.89
C MET A 1 -35.14 -48.48 -37.13
N HIS A 2 -34.77 -48.10 -38.33
CA HIS A 2 -34.06 -46.82 -38.60
C HIS A 2 -34.84 -45.53 -38.22
N ARG A 3 -36.18 -45.49 -38.41
CA ARG A 3 -36.99 -44.30 -38.06
C ARG A 3 -37.05 -44.03 -36.56
N ALA A 4 -37.03 -45.07 -35.73
CA ALA A 4 -37.01 -44.89 -34.26
C ALA A 4 -35.64 -44.42 -33.75
N GLN A 5 -34.56 -44.85 -34.39
CA GLN A 5 -33.19 -44.41 -34.06
C GLN A 5 -32.93 -42.97 -34.47
N THR A 6 -33.45 -42.53 -35.63
CA THR A 6 -33.36 -41.12 -36.06
C THR A 6 -34.19 -40.19 -35.18
N LEU A 7 -35.36 -40.64 -34.72
CA LEU A 7 -36.18 -39.84 -33.79
C LEU A 7 -35.52 -39.69 -32.42
N ALA A 8 -34.88 -40.77 -31.91
CA ALA A 8 -34.15 -40.76 -30.66
C ALA A 8 -32.89 -39.85 -30.72
N LEU A 9 -32.20 -39.82 -31.87
CA LEU A 9 -31.04 -38.94 -32.09
C LEU A 9 -31.46 -37.48 -32.17
N LEU A 10 -32.57 -37.14 -32.81
CA LEU A 10 -33.11 -35.80 -32.88
C LEU A 10 -33.60 -35.30 -31.52
N LEU A 11 -34.21 -36.19 -30.70
CA LEU A 11 -34.59 -35.87 -29.32
C LEU A 11 -33.38 -35.64 -28.41
N ALA A 12 -32.33 -36.47 -28.54
CA ALA A 12 -31.10 -36.31 -27.81
C ALA A 12 -30.35 -35.02 -28.21
N ALA A 13 -30.31 -34.67 -29.49
CA ALA A 13 -29.74 -33.41 -29.97
C ALA A 13 -30.53 -32.18 -29.47
N GLY A 14 -31.85 -32.27 -29.43
CA GLY A 14 -32.71 -31.23 -28.87
C GLY A 14 -32.49 -31.00 -27.37
N LEU A 15 -32.28 -32.09 -26.61
CA LEU A 15 -31.95 -32.00 -25.17
C LEU A 15 -30.55 -31.43 -24.90
N LEU A 16 -29.59 -31.69 -25.79
CA LEU A 16 -28.24 -31.12 -25.68
C LEU A 16 -28.19 -29.64 -26.04
N CYS A 17 -29.10 -29.13 -26.87
CA CYS A 17 -29.20 -27.72 -27.24
C CYS A 17 -29.98 -26.90 -26.21
N SER A 18 -30.72 -27.49 -25.28
CA SER A 18 -31.47 -26.75 -24.24
C SER A 18 -30.67 -26.33 -23.00
N GLY A 19 -29.36 -26.62 -22.99
CA GLY A 19 -28.46 -26.37 -21.84
C GLY A 19 -28.01 -24.90 -21.61
N CYS A 20 -28.40 -23.97 -22.46
CA CYS A 20 -28.16 -22.53 -22.20
C CYS A 20 -29.33 -21.93 -21.44
N SER A 21 -29.41 -22.17 -20.13
CA SER A 21 -30.28 -21.41 -19.24
C SER A 21 -29.71 -20.01 -19.10
N SER A 22 -30.22 -19.09 -19.87
CA SER A 22 -29.93 -17.65 -19.81
C SER A 22 -30.44 -16.97 -18.53
N GLY A 23 -30.99 -17.73 -17.59
CA GLY A 23 -31.60 -17.20 -16.38
C GLY A 23 -30.65 -16.75 -15.28
N THR A 24 -29.39 -17.22 -15.28
CA THR A 24 -28.40 -16.87 -14.25
C THR A 24 -27.38 -15.81 -14.68
N ILE A 25 -27.22 -15.58 -15.98
CA ILE A 25 -26.29 -14.56 -16.49
C ILE A 25 -26.92 -13.18 -16.46
N SER A 26 -28.26 -13.08 -16.59
CA SER A 26 -28.96 -11.80 -16.63
C SER A 26 -29.23 -11.19 -15.26
N SER A 27 -29.18 -11.94 -14.17
CA SER A 27 -29.43 -11.41 -12.82
C SER A 27 -28.25 -10.60 -12.24
N ASN A 28 -27.05 -10.76 -12.81
CA ASN A 28 -25.85 -10.02 -12.41
C ASN A 28 -25.28 -9.13 -13.54
N TYR A 29 -26.06 -8.93 -14.63
CA TYR A 29 -25.65 -8.01 -15.67
C TYR A 29 -25.84 -6.57 -15.19
N ARG A 30 -24.72 -5.85 -15.03
CA ARG A 30 -24.68 -4.44 -14.70
C ARG A 30 -24.14 -3.71 -15.93
N PRO A 31 -24.94 -2.84 -16.57
CA PRO A 31 -24.45 -2.02 -17.66
C PRO A 31 -23.28 -1.14 -17.16
N VAL A 32 -22.20 -1.08 -17.92
CA VAL A 32 -21.02 -0.29 -17.52
C VAL A 32 -21.36 1.19 -17.41
N GLU A 33 -22.35 1.66 -18.18
CA GLU A 33 -22.84 3.05 -18.18
C GLU A 33 -23.49 3.44 -16.84
N ASP A 34 -24.02 2.46 -16.10
CA ASP A 34 -24.68 2.69 -14.80
C ASP A 34 -23.70 2.57 -13.62
N LEU A 35 -22.45 2.17 -13.88
CA LEU A 35 -21.44 1.98 -12.83
C LEU A 35 -20.64 3.26 -12.58
N THR A 36 -20.55 3.64 -11.31
CA THR A 36 -19.62 4.67 -10.84
C THR A 36 -18.43 4.01 -10.15
N LEU A 37 -17.26 4.09 -10.78
CA LEU A 37 -16.05 3.41 -10.29
C LEU A 37 -15.46 4.15 -9.10
N VAL A 38 -15.50 3.53 -7.93
CA VAL A 38 -14.80 4.03 -6.74
C VAL A 38 -13.34 3.61 -6.79
N GLN A 39 -12.43 4.58 -6.80
CA GLN A 39 -11.00 4.33 -6.95
C GLN A 39 -10.22 4.50 -5.64
N THR A 40 -10.63 5.41 -4.77
CA THR A 40 -10.00 5.57 -3.44
C THR A 40 -11.07 5.57 -2.36
N ILE A 41 -10.81 4.83 -1.29
CA ILE A 41 -11.67 4.75 -0.10
C ILE A 41 -10.85 5.14 1.12
N GLY A 42 -11.37 6.08 1.92
CA GLY A 42 -10.85 6.45 3.22
C GLY A 42 -11.75 5.97 4.35
N VAL A 43 -11.15 5.48 5.43
CA VAL A 43 -11.86 5.02 6.63
C VAL A 43 -11.31 5.75 7.84
N ASP A 44 -12.18 6.45 8.53
CA ASP A 44 -11.90 7.18 9.77
C ASP A 44 -12.80 6.70 10.89
N ARG A 45 -12.42 7.06 12.11
CA ARG A 45 -13.29 6.88 13.26
C ARG A 45 -14.42 7.90 13.26
N ALA A 46 -15.62 7.45 13.60
CA ALA A 46 -16.76 8.33 13.88
C ALA A 46 -17.24 8.09 15.32
N PRO A 47 -18.01 9.03 15.93
CA PRO A 47 -18.55 8.86 17.28
C PRO A 47 -19.33 7.56 17.48
N GLU A 48 -20.03 7.11 16.45
CA GLU A 48 -20.81 5.85 16.45
C GLU A 48 -20.39 5.02 15.22
N GLY A 49 -19.19 4.38 15.29
CA GLY A 49 -18.68 3.52 14.23
C GLY A 49 -17.60 4.18 13.36
N VAL A 50 -17.79 4.17 12.04
CA VAL A 50 -16.80 4.64 11.07
C VAL A 50 -17.35 5.73 10.17
N CYS A 51 -16.47 6.63 9.73
CA CYS A 51 -16.71 7.56 8.65
C CYS A 51 -16.00 7.04 7.40
N LEU A 52 -16.71 6.82 6.33
CA LEU A 52 -16.19 6.37 5.07
C LEU A 52 -16.24 7.51 4.06
N SER A 53 -15.13 7.76 3.40
CA SER A 53 -15.01 8.70 2.30
C SER A 53 -14.58 7.98 1.02
N ALA A 54 -15.08 8.41 -0.12
CA ALA A 54 -14.81 7.78 -1.40
C ALA A 54 -14.56 8.83 -2.49
N SER A 55 -13.63 8.52 -3.39
CA SER A 55 -13.41 9.25 -4.64
C SER A 55 -13.58 8.31 -5.82
N THR A 56 -14.31 8.76 -6.84
CA THR A 56 -14.54 7.99 -8.06
C THR A 56 -13.35 8.06 -9.04
N GLY A 57 -12.34 8.86 -8.72
CA GLY A 57 -11.34 9.19 -9.72
C GLY A 57 -11.94 10.03 -10.88
N ARG A 58 -11.12 10.34 -11.87
CA ARG A 58 -11.57 11.06 -13.06
C ARG A 58 -12.13 10.10 -14.09
N VAL A 59 -13.33 10.36 -14.55
CA VAL A 59 -14.01 9.55 -15.59
C VAL A 59 -13.67 10.04 -17.01
N GLY A 60 -13.15 11.26 -17.16
CA GLY A 60 -12.76 11.87 -18.43
C GLY A 60 -11.95 13.15 -18.21
N GLU A 61 -11.42 13.73 -19.31
CA GLU A 61 -10.56 14.93 -19.22
C GLU A 61 -11.27 16.16 -18.62
N ASN A 62 -12.60 16.22 -18.71
CA ASN A 62 -13.39 17.39 -18.32
C ASN A 62 -14.36 17.14 -17.15
N GLU A 63 -14.43 15.93 -16.61
CA GLU A 63 -15.31 15.63 -15.50
C GLU A 63 -14.50 15.58 -14.19
N PRO A 64 -14.83 16.43 -13.20
CA PRO A 64 -14.17 16.40 -11.91
C PRO A 64 -14.52 15.09 -11.18
N PRO A 65 -13.60 14.58 -10.32
CA PRO A 65 -13.87 13.40 -9.50
C PRO A 65 -15.04 13.68 -8.56
N GLN A 66 -15.94 12.71 -8.43
CA GLN A 66 -16.98 12.78 -7.40
C GLN A 66 -16.37 12.34 -6.07
N ARG A 67 -16.53 13.15 -5.05
CA ARG A 67 -16.09 12.90 -3.70
C ARG A 67 -17.28 12.84 -2.78
N MET A 68 -17.37 11.79 -1.98
CA MET A 68 -18.51 11.54 -1.13
C MET A 68 -18.08 10.99 0.24
N THR A 69 -18.90 11.23 1.26
CA THR A 69 -18.65 10.75 2.61
C THR A 69 -19.94 10.36 3.31
N GLN A 70 -19.89 9.28 4.07
CA GLN A 70 -20.98 8.82 4.92
C GLN A 70 -20.45 8.16 6.19
N THR A 71 -21.23 8.23 7.25
CA THR A 71 -20.97 7.50 8.50
C THR A 71 -21.83 6.26 8.58
N GLY A 72 -21.35 5.24 9.27
CA GLY A 72 -22.11 4.02 9.55
C GLY A 72 -21.55 3.32 10.78
N GLU A 73 -22.34 2.45 11.38
CA GLU A 73 -21.92 1.61 12.51
C GLU A 73 -20.80 0.62 12.10
N THR A 74 -20.77 0.28 10.81
CA THR A 74 -19.77 -0.58 10.18
C THR A 74 -19.40 0.00 8.80
N VAL A 75 -18.31 -0.50 8.23
CA VAL A 75 -17.89 -0.14 6.84
C VAL A 75 -19.02 -0.45 5.85
N LEU A 76 -19.66 -1.62 5.96
CA LEU A 76 -20.79 -2.00 5.09
C LEU A 76 -21.95 -1.02 5.21
N ALA A 77 -22.36 -0.68 6.44
CA ALA A 77 -23.45 0.27 6.66
C ALA A 77 -23.13 1.69 6.09
N ALA A 78 -21.88 2.09 6.14
CA ALA A 78 -21.45 3.35 5.53
C ALA A 78 -21.47 3.28 3.99
N LEU A 79 -21.06 2.14 3.39
CA LEU A 79 -21.16 1.91 1.93
C LEU A 79 -22.62 1.90 1.45
N ASP A 80 -23.51 1.24 2.16
CA ASP A 80 -24.94 1.23 1.83
C ASP A 80 -25.51 2.65 1.83
N ARG A 81 -25.16 3.47 2.83
CA ARG A 81 -25.59 4.86 2.88
C ARG A 81 -24.96 5.74 1.77
N LEU A 82 -23.74 5.42 1.33
CA LEU A 82 -23.17 6.07 0.14
C LEU A 82 -23.96 5.73 -1.12
N GLN A 83 -24.34 4.46 -1.27
CA GLN A 83 -25.15 3.99 -2.38
C GLN A 83 -26.53 4.68 -2.40
N ASP A 84 -27.20 4.79 -1.25
CA ASP A 84 -28.49 5.46 -1.12
C ASP A 84 -28.48 6.93 -1.59
N ARG A 85 -27.32 7.57 -1.48
CA ARG A 85 -27.11 8.95 -1.95
C ARG A 85 -26.73 9.10 -3.41
N THR A 86 -26.56 7.98 -4.11
CA THR A 86 -26.21 7.94 -5.53
C THR A 86 -27.29 7.19 -6.32
N PRO A 87 -28.53 7.70 -6.36
CA PRO A 87 -29.69 6.94 -6.83
C PRO A 87 -29.68 6.64 -8.34
N ASN A 88 -28.86 7.35 -9.12
CA ASN A 88 -28.80 7.20 -10.58
C ASN A 88 -27.59 6.40 -11.08
N ALA A 89 -26.77 5.88 -10.17
CA ALA A 89 -25.58 5.11 -10.51
C ALA A 89 -25.31 4.06 -9.42
N GLU A 90 -24.73 2.94 -9.80
CA GLU A 90 -24.30 1.90 -8.87
C GLU A 90 -22.82 2.09 -8.56
N LEU A 91 -22.48 2.23 -7.27
CA LEU A 91 -21.09 2.35 -6.84
C LEU A 91 -20.38 1.00 -6.97
N PHE A 92 -19.30 0.98 -7.75
CA PHE A 92 -18.53 -0.22 -8.04
C PHE A 92 -17.15 -0.15 -7.40
N TYR A 93 -16.88 -1.05 -6.45
CA TYR A 93 -15.69 -1.04 -5.60
C TYR A 93 -14.57 -1.98 -6.07
N ALA A 94 -14.85 -2.89 -7.02
CA ALA A 94 -13.83 -3.86 -7.50
C ALA A 94 -12.65 -3.20 -8.23
N GLN A 95 -12.76 -1.91 -8.56
CA GLN A 95 -11.71 -1.10 -9.16
C GLN A 95 -11.00 -0.19 -8.15
N THR A 96 -11.23 -0.37 -6.85
CA THR A 96 -10.54 0.40 -5.81
C THR A 96 -9.03 0.25 -5.97
N SER A 97 -8.36 1.37 -6.19
CA SER A 97 -6.91 1.45 -6.39
C SER A 97 -6.17 1.66 -5.08
N TYR A 98 -6.76 2.41 -4.13
CA TYR A 98 -6.13 2.73 -2.85
C TYR A 98 -7.14 2.70 -1.70
N LEU A 99 -6.64 2.27 -0.55
CA LEU A 99 -7.33 2.34 0.74
C LEU A 99 -6.53 3.22 1.69
N LEU A 100 -7.21 4.12 2.36
CA LEU A 100 -6.65 5.01 3.36
C LEU A 100 -7.30 4.71 4.72
N LEU A 101 -6.48 4.59 5.75
CA LEU A 101 -6.93 4.44 7.13
C LEU A 101 -6.46 5.66 7.92
N GLY A 102 -7.37 6.39 8.55
CA GLY A 102 -7.01 7.50 9.41
C GLY A 102 -6.32 7.05 10.70
N GLU A 103 -5.41 7.85 11.24
CA GLU A 103 -4.62 7.49 12.43
C GLU A 103 -5.49 7.21 13.65
N GLU A 104 -6.56 7.97 13.87
CA GLU A 104 -7.49 7.73 14.99
C GLU A 104 -8.26 6.41 14.83
N ALA A 105 -8.64 6.04 13.59
CA ALA A 105 -9.27 4.76 13.31
C ALA A 105 -8.29 3.60 13.55
N ALA A 106 -7.04 3.77 13.11
CA ALA A 106 -5.97 2.81 13.37
C ALA A 106 -5.71 2.61 14.87
N ALA A 107 -5.62 3.70 15.64
CA ALA A 107 -5.46 3.67 17.09
C ALA A 107 -6.65 3.02 17.81
N ALA A 108 -7.84 3.16 17.25
CA ALA A 108 -9.04 2.50 17.74
C ALA A 108 -9.16 1.00 17.39
N GLY A 109 -8.22 0.47 16.57
CA GLY A 109 -8.18 -0.94 16.18
C GLY A 109 -9.03 -1.28 14.94
N GLU A 110 -9.39 -0.29 14.12
CA GLU A 110 -10.25 -0.49 12.94
C GLU A 110 -9.54 -1.21 11.77
N LEU A 111 -8.21 -1.43 11.84
CA LEU A 111 -7.50 -2.15 10.78
C LEU A 111 -7.99 -3.59 10.61
N ALA A 112 -8.11 -4.36 11.69
CA ALA A 112 -8.50 -5.76 11.61
C ALA A 112 -9.96 -5.93 11.13
N PRO A 113 -10.96 -5.18 11.64
CA PRO A 113 -12.30 -5.17 11.07
C PRO A 113 -12.36 -4.78 9.60
N LEU A 114 -11.57 -3.78 9.17
CA LEU A 114 -11.49 -3.36 7.77
C LEU A 114 -10.96 -4.49 6.87
N LEU A 115 -9.86 -5.13 7.25
CA LEU A 115 -9.28 -6.25 6.48
C LEU A 115 -10.24 -7.45 6.42
N ASP A 116 -10.92 -7.78 7.52
CA ASP A 116 -11.93 -8.86 7.55
C ASP A 116 -13.12 -8.52 6.63
N PHE A 117 -13.59 -7.27 6.65
CA PHE A 117 -14.65 -6.81 5.75
C PHE A 117 -14.22 -6.96 4.27
N ILE A 118 -13.03 -6.48 3.91
CA ILE A 118 -12.52 -6.56 2.53
C ILE A 118 -12.38 -8.03 2.10
N ALA A 119 -11.88 -8.90 2.98
CA ALA A 119 -11.71 -10.32 2.68
C ALA A 119 -13.03 -11.07 2.47
N ARG A 120 -14.12 -10.64 3.09
CA ARG A 120 -15.45 -11.26 2.98
C ARG A 120 -16.30 -10.67 1.85
N ASN A 121 -15.97 -9.48 1.39
CA ASN A 121 -16.76 -8.80 0.36
C ASN A 121 -16.16 -9.06 -1.02
N PRO A 122 -16.83 -9.84 -1.91
CA PRO A 122 -16.31 -10.18 -3.24
C PRO A 122 -16.19 -8.97 -4.17
N ASP A 123 -16.91 -7.88 -3.85
CA ASP A 123 -16.86 -6.62 -4.62
C ASP A 123 -15.69 -5.73 -4.18
N MET A 124 -14.87 -6.15 -3.21
CA MET A 124 -13.70 -5.39 -2.76
C MET A 124 -12.38 -6.00 -3.27
N ARG A 125 -11.41 -5.14 -3.56
CA ARG A 125 -10.11 -5.55 -4.11
C ARG A 125 -9.07 -5.75 -3.01
N LEU A 126 -8.75 -7.00 -2.68
CA LEU A 126 -7.71 -7.37 -1.69
C LEU A 126 -6.28 -6.94 -2.08
N SER A 127 -6.01 -6.79 -3.38
CA SER A 127 -4.70 -6.33 -3.87
C SER A 127 -4.54 -4.81 -3.87
N ALA A 128 -5.55 -4.05 -3.41
CA ALA A 128 -5.42 -2.61 -3.28
C ALA A 128 -4.38 -2.26 -2.20
N PRO A 129 -3.45 -1.34 -2.47
CA PRO A 129 -2.55 -0.79 -1.47
C PRO A 129 -3.30 -0.10 -0.34
N LEU A 130 -2.78 -0.28 0.87
CA LEU A 130 -3.28 0.36 2.08
C LEU A 130 -2.23 1.35 2.60
N PHE A 131 -2.67 2.58 2.88
CA PHE A 131 -1.87 3.60 3.54
C PHE A 131 -2.52 4.08 4.83
N LEU A 132 -1.71 4.36 5.84
CA LEU A 132 -2.13 5.13 7.01
C LEU A 132 -1.99 6.64 6.71
N VAL A 133 -3.02 7.43 7.01
CA VAL A 133 -2.96 8.89 6.96
C VAL A 133 -2.59 9.40 8.35
N ARG A 134 -1.41 10.04 8.46
CA ARG A 134 -0.88 10.61 9.72
C ARG A 134 -1.21 12.09 9.84
N GLY A 135 -1.50 12.53 11.05
CA GLY A 135 -1.72 13.95 11.37
C GLY A 135 -2.95 14.58 10.73
N ALA A 136 -3.75 13.79 10.00
CA ALA A 136 -4.99 14.20 9.35
C ALA A 136 -5.95 13.01 9.28
N THR A 137 -7.19 13.25 8.85
CA THR A 137 -8.15 12.19 8.59
C THR A 137 -8.00 11.65 7.16
N ALA A 138 -8.36 10.38 6.94
CA ALA A 138 -8.48 9.83 5.60
C ALA A 138 -9.54 10.58 4.78
N GLN A 139 -10.60 11.05 5.43
CA GLN A 139 -11.60 11.93 4.83
C GLN A 139 -10.97 13.21 4.28
N GLN A 140 -10.12 13.87 5.06
CA GLN A 140 -9.43 15.07 4.60
C GLN A 140 -8.54 14.77 3.41
N ALA A 141 -7.78 13.69 3.43
CA ALA A 141 -6.97 13.24 2.31
C ALA A 141 -7.81 13.01 1.04
N VAL A 142 -8.96 12.32 1.16
CA VAL A 142 -9.85 12.04 0.01
C VAL A 142 -10.54 13.30 -0.50
N MET A 143 -11.02 14.16 0.40
CA MET A 143 -11.88 15.30 0.04
C MET A 143 -11.11 16.53 -0.41
N GLU A 144 -9.89 16.75 0.09
CA GLU A 144 -9.15 18.00 -0.12
C GLU A 144 -7.89 17.85 -0.98
N THR A 145 -7.37 16.60 -1.19
CA THR A 145 -6.16 16.40 -2.01
C THR A 145 -6.46 16.66 -3.48
N GLY A 146 -5.55 17.39 -4.12
CA GLY A 146 -5.62 17.70 -5.54
C GLY A 146 -6.49 18.91 -5.87
N ASP A 147 -6.91 18.98 -7.10
CA ASP A 147 -7.74 20.05 -7.67
C ASP A 147 -8.72 19.50 -8.72
N ASP A 148 -9.29 20.38 -9.55
CA ASP A 148 -10.18 19.97 -10.65
C ASP A 148 -9.49 19.10 -11.72
N LYS A 149 -8.14 19.05 -11.71
CA LYS A 149 -7.34 18.32 -12.69
C LYS A 149 -6.65 17.08 -12.12
N THR A 150 -6.41 17.04 -10.82
CA THR A 150 -5.70 15.95 -10.13
C THR A 150 -6.53 15.51 -8.94
N ASP A 151 -6.85 14.24 -8.85
CA ASP A 151 -7.55 13.68 -7.70
C ASP A 151 -6.60 12.96 -6.74
N VAL A 152 -7.15 12.50 -5.62
CA VAL A 152 -6.41 11.76 -4.60
C VAL A 152 -5.81 10.46 -5.14
N THR A 153 -6.47 9.79 -6.09
CA THR A 153 -6.00 8.54 -6.70
C THR A 153 -4.75 8.78 -7.54
N GLU A 154 -4.77 9.84 -8.37
CA GLU A 154 -3.60 10.25 -9.16
C GLU A 154 -2.44 10.71 -8.26
N ALA A 155 -2.74 11.44 -7.18
CA ALA A 155 -1.74 11.86 -6.19
C ALA A 155 -1.09 10.66 -5.50
N LEU A 156 -1.88 9.67 -5.08
CA LEU A 156 -1.37 8.42 -4.49
C LEU A 156 -0.55 7.60 -5.48
N ALA A 157 -0.95 7.53 -6.76
CA ALA A 157 -0.21 6.83 -7.79
C ALA A 157 1.15 7.48 -8.08
N ALA A 158 1.22 8.81 -8.07
CA ALA A 158 2.49 9.54 -8.18
C ALA A 158 3.37 9.29 -6.96
N LEU A 159 2.81 9.41 -5.76
CA LEU A 159 3.51 9.16 -4.50
C LEU A 159 4.03 7.71 -4.41
N GLU A 160 3.25 6.70 -4.78
CA GLU A 160 3.66 5.29 -4.80
C GLU A 160 4.90 5.07 -5.69
N LYS A 161 4.94 5.74 -6.83
CA LYS A 161 6.09 5.70 -7.72
C LYS A 161 7.33 6.33 -7.08
N ASP A 162 7.17 7.48 -6.42
CA ASP A 162 8.26 8.20 -5.78
C ASP A 162 8.81 7.43 -4.57
N ILE A 163 7.95 6.91 -3.67
CA ILE A 163 8.39 6.12 -2.51
C ILE A 163 9.08 4.81 -2.91
N THR A 164 8.67 4.21 -4.04
CA THR A 164 9.33 3.02 -4.59
C THR A 164 10.76 3.33 -5.03
N LEU A 165 10.99 4.53 -5.58
CA LEU A 165 12.31 4.98 -5.98
C LEU A 165 13.18 5.36 -4.78
N ASP A 166 12.62 6.07 -3.80
CA ASP A 166 13.38 6.61 -2.66
C ASP A 166 13.53 5.62 -1.50
N GLY A 167 12.70 4.58 -1.44
CA GLY A 167 12.69 3.62 -0.34
C GLY A 167 12.24 4.20 1.00
N THR A 168 11.52 5.33 0.99
CA THR A 168 11.05 6.03 2.20
C THR A 168 9.73 5.50 2.74
N SER A 169 9.06 4.64 1.99
CA SER A 169 7.85 3.92 2.36
C SER A 169 7.59 2.80 1.34
N HIS A 170 6.50 2.04 1.50
CA HIS A 170 6.05 1.06 0.51
C HIS A 170 4.54 0.88 0.55
N ALA A 171 3.95 0.68 -0.61
CA ALA A 171 2.53 0.48 -0.79
C ALA A 171 2.15 -1.02 -0.64
N PHE A 172 2.12 -1.52 0.60
CA PHE A 172 1.69 -2.89 0.87
C PHE A 172 0.21 -3.06 0.58
N SER A 173 -0.15 -4.16 -0.11
CA SER A 173 -1.55 -4.49 -0.34
C SER A 173 -2.26 -4.96 0.94
N CYS A 174 -3.59 -4.88 0.97
CA CYS A 174 -4.37 -5.45 2.07
C CYS A 174 -4.05 -6.94 2.31
N THR A 175 -3.75 -7.69 1.24
CA THR A 175 -3.32 -9.09 1.34
C THR A 175 -1.98 -9.24 2.07
N ASP A 176 -1.01 -8.36 1.79
CA ASP A 176 0.30 -8.42 2.42
C ASP A 176 0.20 -8.08 3.91
N VAL A 177 -0.56 -7.03 4.24
CA VAL A 177 -0.82 -6.63 5.63
C VAL A 177 -1.56 -7.73 6.40
N ALA A 178 -2.62 -8.30 5.81
CA ALA A 178 -3.36 -9.40 6.44
C ALA A 178 -2.49 -10.64 6.66
N ARG A 179 -1.61 -10.96 5.69
CA ARG A 179 -0.67 -12.09 5.80
C ARG A 179 0.35 -11.86 6.91
N ALA A 180 0.91 -10.64 7.02
CA ALA A 180 1.85 -10.29 8.07
C ALA A 180 1.22 -10.39 9.46
N LEU A 181 0.02 -9.82 9.65
CA LEU A 181 -0.74 -9.92 10.91
C LEU A 181 -1.08 -11.37 11.27
N ALA A 182 -1.46 -12.20 10.30
CA ALA A 182 -1.76 -13.61 10.52
C ALA A 182 -0.49 -14.43 10.85
N GLY A 183 0.69 -14.04 10.37
CA GLY A 183 1.96 -14.73 10.58
C GLY A 183 2.61 -14.37 11.92
N SER A 184 3.06 -13.14 12.07
CA SER A 184 3.79 -12.65 13.25
C SER A 184 2.90 -11.90 14.26
N GLY A 185 1.66 -11.60 13.90
CA GLY A 185 0.82 -10.68 14.66
C GLY A 185 1.19 -9.20 14.45
N CYS A 186 2.19 -8.92 13.63
CA CYS A 186 2.68 -7.56 13.36
C CYS A 186 2.70 -7.27 11.87
N ALA A 187 2.51 -6.02 11.49
CA ALA A 187 2.58 -5.57 10.11
C ALA A 187 3.09 -4.13 10.02
N ALA A 188 3.84 -3.84 8.97
CA ALA A 188 4.14 -2.49 8.53
C ALA A 188 3.15 -2.08 7.44
N VAL A 189 2.66 -0.85 7.50
CA VAL A 189 1.78 -0.24 6.50
C VAL A 189 2.43 1.08 6.07
N GLY A 190 2.49 1.36 4.78
CA GLY A 190 2.99 2.65 4.29
C GLY A 190 2.19 3.79 4.89
N ALA A 191 2.87 4.86 5.29
CA ALA A 191 2.22 6.04 5.85
C ALA A 191 2.36 7.24 4.91
N VAL A 192 1.33 8.07 4.88
CA VAL A 192 1.27 9.33 4.15
C VAL A 192 0.82 10.44 5.08
N GLU A 193 1.23 11.66 4.82
CA GLU A 193 0.75 12.85 5.51
C GLU A 193 0.19 13.88 4.53
N CYS A 194 -0.75 14.67 5.02
CA CYS A 194 -1.33 15.78 4.28
C CYS A 194 -0.49 17.03 4.50
N VAL A 195 0.13 17.54 3.45
CA VAL A 195 0.94 18.77 3.48
C VAL A 195 0.30 19.84 2.61
N ARG A 196 0.37 21.12 3.05
CA ARG A 196 -0.06 22.23 2.20
C ARG A 196 1.10 22.67 1.33
N THR A 197 0.88 22.74 0.04
CA THR A 197 1.84 23.35 -0.88
C THR A 197 1.96 24.86 -0.57
N PRO A 198 3.09 25.49 -0.93
CA PRO A 198 3.25 26.94 -0.78
C PRO A 198 2.11 27.72 -1.42
N GLU A 199 1.77 28.89 -0.86
CA GLU A 199 0.70 29.76 -1.42
C GLU A 199 0.97 30.17 -2.87
N GLU A 200 2.24 30.32 -3.24
CA GLU A 200 2.70 30.58 -4.61
C GLU A 200 2.31 29.46 -5.60
N GLU A 201 2.15 28.24 -5.09
CA GLU A 201 1.68 27.04 -5.83
C GLU A 201 0.18 26.79 -5.64
N GLY A 202 -0.53 27.72 -4.99
CA GLY A 202 -1.97 27.69 -4.81
C GLY A 202 -2.46 27.16 -3.46
N GLY A 203 -1.58 26.87 -2.50
CA GLY A 203 -1.94 26.48 -1.13
C GLY A 203 -2.77 25.18 -1.04
N LYS A 204 -2.62 24.27 -2.03
CA LYS A 204 -3.40 23.04 -2.13
C LYS A 204 -2.93 21.98 -1.13
N LEU A 205 -3.81 21.05 -0.79
CA LEU A 205 -3.43 19.88 -0.03
C LEU A 205 -2.76 18.86 -0.99
N ALA A 206 -1.58 18.42 -0.62
CA ALA A 206 -0.82 17.38 -1.28
C ALA A 206 -0.52 16.25 -0.30
N LEU A 207 -0.16 15.07 -0.82
CA LEU A 207 0.28 13.94 -0.02
C LEU A 207 1.80 13.83 -0.08
N ALA A 208 2.40 13.60 1.08
CA ALA A 208 3.83 13.33 1.22
C ALA A 208 4.06 11.98 1.91
N PRO A 209 5.20 11.30 1.66
CA PRO A 209 5.53 10.07 2.37
C PRO A 209 5.81 10.36 3.85
N ALA A 210 5.25 9.53 4.74
CA ALA A 210 5.39 9.65 6.19
C ALA A 210 5.99 8.38 6.84
N GLY A 211 6.81 7.63 6.09
CA GLY A 211 7.45 6.43 6.57
C GLY A 211 6.51 5.24 6.68
N TYR A 212 6.52 4.56 7.81
CA TYR A 212 5.66 3.39 8.06
C TYR A 212 4.88 3.52 9.36
N ALA A 213 3.65 3.06 9.34
CA ALA A 213 2.86 2.77 10.53
C ALA A 213 3.04 1.29 10.90
N ILE A 214 3.29 1.03 12.18
CA ILE A 214 3.50 -0.31 12.71
C ILE A 214 2.28 -0.74 13.49
N PHE A 215 1.77 -1.92 13.16
CA PHE A 215 0.63 -2.54 13.81
C PHE A 215 1.06 -3.80 14.56
N ARG A 216 0.48 -4.00 15.72
CA ARG A 216 0.62 -5.22 16.53
C ARG A 216 -0.75 -5.71 16.94
N ASN A 217 -1.07 -6.98 16.62
CA ASN A 217 -2.37 -7.58 16.86
C ASN A 217 -3.56 -6.75 16.32
N GLY A 218 -3.35 -6.11 15.16
CA GLY A 218 -4.36 -5.27 14.52
C GLY A 218 -4.50 -3.85 15.07
N SER A 219 -3.79 -3.49 16.13
CA SER A 219 -3.80 -2.15 16.72
C SER A 219 -2.54 -1.37 16.34
N TYR A 220 -2.67 -0.08 16.12
CA TYR A 220 -1.55 0.83 15.86
C TYR A 220 -0.60 0.87 17.06
N ALA A 221 0.67 0.54 16.85
CA ALA A 221 1.69 0.48 17.89
C ALA A 221 2.64 1.69 17.86
N GLY A 222 2.81 2.32 16.71
CA GLY A 222 3.71 3.44 16.51
C GLY A 222 4.13 3.58 15.05
N SER A 223 5.14 4.42 14.78
CA SER A 223 5.61 4.68 13.42
C SER A 223 7.13 4.61 13.30
N ILE A 224 7.58 4.40 12.08
CA ILE A 224 8.95 4.60 11.62
C ILE A 224 8.97 5.88 10.80
N GLU A 225 9.74 6.84 11.24
CA GLU A 225 9.83 8.14 10.56
C GLU A 225 10.57 8.03 9.21
N PRO A 226 10.34 8.97 8.26
CA PRO A 226 10.90 8.91 6.91
C PRO A 226 12.42 8.76 6.87
N GLU A 227 13.14 9.34 7.85
CA GLU A 227 14.60 9.27 7.93
C GLU A 227 15.13 7.85 8.15
N THR A 228 14.41 7.05 8.94
CA THR A 228 14.73 5.64 9.24
C THR A 228 14.04 4.66 8.30
N ALA A 229 13.03 5.10 7.55
CA ALA A 229 12.19 4.24 6.72
C ALA A 229 12.96 3.48 5.64
N ARG A 230 14.08 4.02 5.14
CA ARG A 230 14.94 3.31 4.18
C ARG A 230 15.50 2.01 4.75
N GLY A 231 15.89 2.01 6.02
CA GLY A 231 16.31 0.80 6.73
C GLY A 231 15.18 -0.22 6.82
N ALA A 232 13.97 0.23 7.13
CA ALA A 232 12.78 -0.62 7.17
C ALA A 232 12.47 -1.21 5.79
N SER A 233 12.49 -0.41 4.72
CA SER A 233 12.30 -0.89 3.35
C SER A 233 13.33 -1.95 2.96
N MET A 234 14.60 -1.81 3.38
CA MET A 234 15.64 -2.79 3.13
C MET A 234 15.38 -4.10 3.88
N LEU A 235 14.98 -4.03 5.15
CA LEU A 235 14.69 -5.22 5.97
C LEU A 235 13.42 -5.93 5.49
N LEU A 236 12.39 -5.19 5.11
CA LEU A 236 11.12 -5.71 4.58
C LEU A 236 11.24 -6.24 3.14
N GLY A 237 12.40 -6.07 2.48
CA GLY A 237 12.58 -6.44 1.08
C GLY A 237 11.82 -5.53 0.10
N ALA A 238 11.39 -4.36 0.56
CA ALA A 238 10.65 -3.35 -0.19
C ALA A 238 11.55 -2.23 -0.74
N ALA A 239 12.88 -2.31 -0.51
CA ALA A 239 13.82 -1.33 -1.02
C ALA A 239 13.91 -1.42 -2.55
N GLY A 240 13.50 -0.36 -3.20
CA GLY A 240 13.60 -0.19 -4.65
C GLY A 240 15.00 0.30 -5.08
N HIS A 241 15.03 0.89 -6.24
CA HIS A 241 16.18 1.62 -6.76
C HIS A 241 16.17 3.02 -6.15
N GLY A 242 17.28 3.46 -5.60
CA GLY A 242 17.36 4.80 -4.99
C GLY A 242 18.78 5.31 -4.97
N ASN A 243 18.92 6.61 -4.80
CA ASN A 243 20.24 7.23 -4.67
C ASN A 243 20.62 7.34 -3.20
N LEU A 244 21.86 6.95 -2.90
CA LEU A 244 22.43 6.98 -1.57
C LEU A 244 23.66 7.87 -1.58
N ALA A 245 23.73 8.82 -0.65
CA ALA A 245 24.93 9.62 -0.45
C ALA A 245 25.83 8.95 0.58
N VAL A 246 27.07 8.67 0.20
CA VAL A 246 28.12 8.23 1.12
C VAL A 246 29.25 9.23 1.14
N THR A 247 30.00 9.27 2.24
CA THR A 247 31.18 10.12 2.36
C THR A 247 32.41 9.24 2.16
N ASP A 248 33.31 9.62 1.25
CA ASP A 248 34.59 8.94 1.08
C ASP A 248 35.59 9.32 2.17
N GLY A 249 36.75 8.62 2.26
CA GLY A 249 37.75 8.82 3.31
C GLY A 249 38.40 10.20 3.34
N ASP A 250 38.30 10.96 2.25
CA ASP A 250 38.75 12.34 2.17
C ASP A 250 37.65 13.36 2.48
N GLY A 251 36.46 12.90 2.89
CA GLY A 251 35.31 13.73 3.19
C GLY A 251 34.51 14.18 1.97
N GLY A 252 34.75 13.59 0.81
CA GLY A 252 34.01 13.88 -0.43
C GLY A 252 32.67 13.15 -0.46
N THR A 253 31.63 13.81 -0.99
CA THR A 253 30.32 13.16 -1.20
C THR A 253 30.34 12.35 -2.50
N VAL A 254 29.92 11.10 -2.41
CA VAL A 254 29.73 10.18 -3.54
C VAL A 254 28.28 9.77 -3.58
N MET A 255 27.61 9.94 -4.74
CA MET A 255 26.26 9.44 -4.95
C MET A 255 26.33 8.05 -5.53
N LEU A 256 25.69 7.10 -4.88
CA LEU A 256 25.55 5.73 -5.32
C LEU A 256 24.09 5.49 -5.72
N THR A 257 23.86 4.80 -6.83
CA THR A 257 22.53 4.28 -7.19
C THR A 257 22.44 2.83 -6.74
N LEU A 258 21.44 2.52 -5.93
CA LEU A 258 21.14 1.17 -5.48
C LEU A 258 20.47 0.38 -6.60
N ASP A 259 21.08 -0.73 -7.03
CA ASP A 259 20.52 -1.61 -8.06
C ASP A 259 19.69 -2.72 -7.44
N THR A 260 20.16 -3.31 -6.33
CA THR A 260 19.48 -4.39 -5.63
C THR A 260 19.79 -4.35 -4.14
N CYS A 261 18.78 -4.68 -3.33
CA CYS A 261 18.90 -4.96 -1.91
C CYS A 261 18.17 -6.26 -1.58
N LYS A 262 18.82 -7.14 -0.80
CA LYS A 262 18.21 -8.39 -0.33
C LYS A 262 18.52 -8.56 1.14
N ALA A 263 17.49 -8.69 1.96
CA ALA A 263 17.58 -9.07 3.34
C ALA A 263 17.55 -10.60 3.50
N GLY A 264 18.31 -11.11 4.45
CA GLY A 264 18.29 -12.50 4.85
C GLY A 264 18.35 -12.61 6.38
N PHE A 265 17.51 -13.45 6.94
CA PHE A 265 17.37 -13.67 8.37
C PHE A 265 17.72 -15.11 8.68
N ARG A 266 18.62 -15.32 9.66
CA ARG A 266 19.00 -16.64 10.11
C ARG A 266 18.84 -16.74 11.62
N PRO A 267 17.84 -17.52 12.12
CA PRO A 267 17.70 -17.77 13.54
C PRO A 267 18.86 -18.62 14.05
N VAL A 268 19.36 -18.30 15.23
CA VAL A 268 20.35 -19.05 15.96
C VAL A 268 19.73 -19.49 17.28
N TRP A 269 19.71 -20.80 17.49
CA TRP A 269 19.08 -21.41 18.63
C TRP A 269 20.16 -21.75 19.69
N ASP A 270 19.83 -21.67 20.96
CA ASP A 270 20.67 -22.09 22.04
C ASP A 270 20.62 -23.62 22.25
N SER A 271 21.37 -24.11 23.27
CA SER A 271 21.41 -25.52 23.63
C SER A 271 20.07 -26.09 24.10
N ASP A 272 19.17 -25.23 24.57
CA ASP A 272 17.89 -25.62 25.16
C ASP A 272 16.76 -25.51 24.11
N GLY A 273 17.11 -25.12 22.87
CA GLY A 273 16.19 -24.98 21.75
C GLY A 273 15.38 -23.65 21.77
N ALA A 274 15.79 -22.68 22.58
CA ALA A 274 15.23 -21.36 22.57
C ALA A 274 15.95 -20.46 21.53
N LEU A 275 15.25 -19.47 20.97
CA LEU A 275 15.84 -18.51 20.04
C LEU A 275 16.83 -17.61 20.78
N ALA A 276 18.13 -17.79 20.50
CA ALA A 276 19.19 -17.00 21.12
C ALA A 276 19.37 -15.65 20.42
N ARG A 277 19.35 -15.63 19.08
CA ARG A 277 19.45 -14.41 18.26
C ARG A 277 19.01 -14.67 16.83
N VAL A 278 18.82 -13.60 16.08
CA VAL A 278 18.63 -13.64 14.62
C VAL A 278 19.80 -12.89 13.98
N ASP A 279 20.57 -13.59 13.13
CA ASP A 279 21.60 -12.96 12.32
C ASP A 279 20.95 -12.32 11.09
N VAL A 280 21.06 -11.00 10.95
CA VAL A 280 20.52 -10.25 9.80
C VAL A 280 21.67 -9.99 8.81
N THR A 281 21.43 -10.26 7.54
CA THR A 281 22.38 -10.01 6.46
C THR A 281 21.71 -9.21 5.36
N LEU A 282 22.27 -8.04 5.03
CA LEU A 282 21.86 -7.24 3.89
C LEU A 282 22.89 -7.39 2.76
N LYS A 283 22.44 -7.83 1.59
CA LYS A 283 23.25 -7.91 0.36
C LYS A 283 22.81 -6.83 -0.61
N LEU A 284 23.73 -5.90 -0.88
CA LEU A 284 23.47 -4.76 -1.75
C LEU A 284 24.37 -4.83 -2.99
N ARG A 285 23.83 -4.30 -4.09
CA ARG A 285 24.59 -3.91 -5.28
C ARG A 285 24.27 -2.47 -5.57
N ALA A 286 25.32 -1.65 -5.73
CA ALA A 286 25.19 -0.24 -6.06
C ALA A 286 26.24 0.15 -7.09
N GLY A 287 25.91 1.11 -7.94
CA GLY A 287 26.81 1.76 -8.88
C GLY A 287 27.11 3.19 -8.45
N ILE A 288 28.28 3.72 -8.86
CA ILE A 288 28.61 5.12 -8.65
C ILE A 288 27.82 5.95 -9.67
N ALA A 289 26.94 6.83 -9.18
CA ALA A 289 26.14 7.73 -10.01
C ALA A 289 26.85 9.09 -10.22
N GLU A 290 27.45 9.64 -9.14
CA GLU A 290 28.10 10.94 -9.20
C GLU A 290 29.27 11.02 -8.22
N LEU A 291 30.33 11.66 -8.65
CA LEU A 291 31.50 12.01 -7.84
C LEU A 291 31.68 13.52 -7.86
N ARG A 292 31.67 14.17 -6.72
CA ARG A 292 31.95 15.62 -6.64
C ARG A 292 33.41 15.96 -6.87
N VAL A 293 34.32 15.02 -6.57
CA VAL A 293 35.76 15.16 -6.80
C VAL A 293 36.23 14.02 -7.67
N PRO A 294 36.95 14.26 -8.78
CA PRO A 294 37.47 13.20 -9.64
C PRO A 294 38.35 12.23 -8.86
N ARG A 295 38.06 10.94 -8.95
CA ARG A 295 38.79 9.84 -8.28
C ARG A 295 39.10 8.72 -9.28
N ARG A 296 40.09 7.91 -8.96
CA ARG A 296 40.34 6.65 -9.67
C ARG A 296 39.36 5.59 -9.21
N ILE A 297 38.15 5.60 -9.75
CA ILE A 297 37.05 4.68 -9.39
C ILE A 297 37.39 3.20 -9.61
N THR A 298 38.36 2.90 -10.47
CA THR A 298 38.85 1.53 -10.73
C THR A 298 39.91 1.08 -9.74
N ALA A 299 40.41 1.96 -8.85
CA ALA A 299 41.36 1.57 -7.82
C ALA A 299 40.65 0.72 -6.77
N ARG A 300 41.18 -0.49 -6.53
CA ARG A 300 40.60 -1.45 -5.59
C ARG A 300 40.44 -0.87 -4.17
N ALA A 301 41.45 -0.13 -3.71
CA ALA A 301 41.42 0.52 -2.40
C ALA A 301 40.25 1.50 -2.27
N TYR A 302 39.96 2.27 -3.31
CA TYR A 302 38.83 3.22 -3.32
C TYR A 302 37.48 2.49 -3.33
N GLN A 303 37.37 1.38 -4.06
CA GLN A 303 36.15 0.56 -4.04
C GLN A 303 35.92 -0.10 -2.67
N GLU A 304 36.98 -0.58 -2.02
CA GLU A 304 36.90 -1.14 -0.67
C GLU A 304 36.46 -0.07 0.36
N GLU A 305 36.96 1.15 0.22
CA GLU A 305 36.58 2.30 1.03
C GLU A 305 35.10 2.65 0.86
N LEU A 306 34.60 2.79 -0.39
CA LEU A 306 33.19 3.06 -0.65
C LEU A 306 32.27 1.93 -0.16
N ASN A 307 32.69 0.68 -0.30
CA ASN A 307 31.96 -0.46 0.23
C ASN A 307 31.84 -0.41 1.76
N ALA A 308 32.93 -0.02 2.45
CA ALA A 308 32.92 0.15 3.89
C ALA A 308 31.99 1.30 4.33
N ALA A 309 32.04 2.43 3.63
CA ALA A 309 31.17 3.57 3.90
C ALA A 309 29.68 3.22 3.68
N LEU A 310 29.37 2.54 2.57
CA LEU A 310 28.01 2.07 2.29
C LEU A 310 27.53 1.06 3.34
N ALA A 311 28.39 0.10 3.71
CA ALA A 311 28.06 -0.89 4.73
C ALA A 311 27.77 -0.23 6.08
N ALA A 312 28.58 0.74 6.51
CA ALA A 312 28.36 1.48 7.75
C ALA A 312 27.04 2.24 7.74
N LEU A 313 26.72 2.94 6.65
CA LEU A 313 25.46 3.68 6.48
C LEU A 313 24.25 2.76 6.61
N VAL A 314 24.24 1.67 5.85
CA VAL A 314 23.10 0.72 5.81
C VAL A 314 22.95 -0.06 7.11
N THR A 315 24.07 -0.41 7.75
CA THR A 315 24.05 -1.05 9.08
C THR A 315 23.41 -0.12 10.11
N GLY A 316 23.79 1.17 10.13
CA GLY A 316 23.17 2.15 11.02
C GLY A 316 21.66 2.24 10.82
N TRP A 317 21.19 2.34 9.59
CA TRP A 317 19.74 2.36 9.31
C TRP A 317 19.02 1.07 9.78
N ALA A 318 19.63 -0.08 9.57
CA ALA A 318 19.05 -1.35 10.03
C ALA A 318 18.99 -1.44 11.56
N GLU A 319 20.04 -1.00 12.26
CA GLU A 319 20.10 -0.96 13.73
C GLU A 319 19.05 0.00 14.30
N ASP A 320 18.86 1.18 13.70
CA ASP A 320 17.83 2.14 14.10
C ASP A 320 16.41 1.53 13.99
N VAL A 321 16.12 0.83 12.89
CA VAL A 321 14.83 0.16 12.70
C VAL A 321 14.62 -0.97 13.69
N ILE A 322 15.64 -1.78 13.95
CA ILE A 322 15.58 -2.86 14.93
C ILE A 322 15.33 -2.29 16.33
N ALA A 323 15.97 -1.19 16.68
CA ALA A 323 15.74 -0.52 17.97
C ALA A 323 14.29 -0.01 18.09
N VAL A 324 13.71 0.55 17.02
CA VAL A 324 12.30 0.95 16.98
C VAL A 324 11.39 -0.26 17.13
N SER A 325 11.64 -1.35 16.38
CA SER A 325 10.90 -2.62 16.48
C SER A 325 10.88 -3.16 17.90
N GLN A 326 12.04 -3.19 18.57
CA GLN A 326 12.17 -3.63 19.96
C GLN A 326 11.41 -2.72 20.93
N THR A 327 11.45 -1.40 20.71
CA THR A 327 10.74 -0.43 21.56
C THR A 327 9.23 -0.59 21.44
N LEU A 328 8.72 -0.83 20.23
CA LEU A 328 7.30 -1.06 19.95
C LEU A 328 6.84 -2.49 20.33
N GLY A 329 7.80 -3.39 20.59
CA GLY A 329 7.53 -4.81 20.80
C GLY A 329 6.81 -5.44 19.60
N ALA A 330 7.17 -5.01 18.41
CA ALA A 330 6.55 -5.41 17.15
C ALA A 330 7.61 -6.01 16.21
N ASP A 331 7.45 -7.28 15.88
CA ASP A 331 8.28 -8.00 14.91
C ASP A 331 7.57 -7.96 13.55
N PHE A 332 7.93 -6.99 12.71
CA PHE A 332 7.29 -6.69 11.43
C PHE A 332 8.22 -6.90 10.23
#